data_cb3ff1a2750ddfc49a553ea06c5856d5
#
_entry.id   cb3ff1a2750ddfc49a553ea06c5856d5
#
_cell.length_a   1.000
_cell.length_b   1.000
_cell.length_c   1.000
_cell.angle_alpha   90.00
_cell.angle_beta   90.00
_cell.angle_gamma   90.00
#
_symmetry.space_group_name_H-M   'P 1'
#
loop_
_entity.id
_entity.type
_entity.pdbx_description
1 polymer ?
#
loop_
_entity_poly.entity_id
_entity_poly.type
_entity_poly.pdbx_seq_one_letter_code
_entity_poly.pdbx_strand_id
1 'polypeptide(L)'
;MEYEIIVVGGGHAGCEAALASARKGHKTLLITGRIDNIATMPCNPSIGGSAKGIVVREIDALGGEMGKNADKAILQMKMLNSSKGPAVRSLRSQTDKITYPKEMLKTLNNTKNLTIKEAIVEDLIIENQQVKGVILEDKTKITSTIVILTTGTYLKSDILIGNTRT
;
A
#
# COMPACT_ATOMS: atom_id res chain seq x y z
N MET A 1 -8.91 23.38 2.29
CA MET A 1 -8.08 22.17 2.22
C MET A 1 -8.30 21.51 0.86
N GLU A 2 -7.23 21.06 0.25
CA GLU A 2 -7.30 20.47 -1.09
C GLU A 2 -7.80 19.02 -1.04
N TYR A 3 -7.38 18.27 -0.02
CA TYR A 3 -7.81 16.90 0.28
C TYR A 3 -8.19 16.76 1.75
N GLU A 4 -9.05 15.79 2.06
CA GLU A 4 -9.37 15.43 3.44
C GLU A 4 -8.28 14.51 4.00
N ILE A 5 -7.83 13.53 3.19
CA ILE A 5 -6.84 12.53 3.57
C ILE A 5 -5.74 12.47 2.52
N ILE A 6 -4.49 12.52 2.97
CA ILE A 6 -3.32 12.21 2.15
C ILE A 6 -2.70 10.91 2.67
N VAL A 7 -2.44 9.97 1.77
CA VAL A 7 -1.70 8.73 2.04
C VAL A 7 -0.35 8.80 1.34
N VAL A 8 0.73 8.64 2.09
CA VAL A 8 2.10 8.71 1.58
C VAL A 8 2.68 7.30 1.49
N GLY A 9 2.97 6.86 0.26
CA GLY A 9 3.52 5.55 -0.05
C GLY A 9 2.53 4.64 -0.77
N GLY A 10 2.89 4.15 -1.95
CA GLY A 10 2.07 3.28 -2.82
C GLY A 10 2.27 1.77 -2.59
N GLY A 11 2.79 1.35 -1.43
CA GLY A 11 2.86 -0.05 -1.05
C GLY A 11 1.48 -0.64 -0.70
N HIS A 12 1.44 -1.91 -0.28
CA HIS A 12 0.18 -2.58 0.06
C HIS A 12 -0.62 -1.85 1.15
N ALA A 13 0.06 -1.39 2.20
CA ALA A 13 -0.57 -0.63 3.28
C ALA A 13 -1.18 0.69 2.78
N GLY A 14 -0.45 1.40 1.90
CA GLY A 14 -0.94 2.65 1.31
C GLY A 14 -2.12 2.44 0.38
N CYS A 15 -2.10 1.39 -0.45
CA CYS A 15 -3.23 1.04 -1.30
C CYS A 15 -4.50 0.76 -0.47
N GLU A 16 -4.38 -0.05 0.60
CA GLU A 16 -5.50 -0.37 1.47
C GLU A 16 -6.02 0.88 2.22
N ALA A 17 -5.12 1.72 2.76
CA ALA A 17 -5.50 2.96 3.43
C ALA A 17 -6.21 3.93 2.49
N ALA A 18 -5.70 4.10 1.26
CA ALA A 18 -6.28 4.99 0.27
C ALA A 18 -7.67 4.49 -0.20
N LEU A 19 -7.79 3.18 -0.48
CA LEU A 19 -9.07 2.57 -0.86
C LEU A 19 -10.10 2.65 0.26
N ALA A 20 -9.72 2.35 1.50
CA ALA A 20 -10.61 2.44 2.65
C ALA A 20 -11.11 3.87 2.86
N SER A 21 -10.24 4.86 2.79
CA SER A 21 -10.57 6.27 2.93
C SER A 21 -11.52 6.76 1.83
N ALA A 22 -11.18 6.49 0.57
CA ALA A 22 -11.97 6.92 -0.59
C ALA A 22 -13.34 6.24 -0.66
N ARG A 23 -13.42 4.94 -0.33
CA ARG A 23 -14.68 4.17 -0.27
C ARG A 23 -15.64 4.67 0.82
N LYS A 24 -15.11 5.26 1.89
CA LYS A 24 -15.90 5.95 2.91
C LYS A 24 -16.38 7.35 2.48
N GLY A 25 -16.03 7.80 1.30
CA GLY A 25 -16.47 9.08 0.72
C GLY A 25 -15.49 10.24 0.92
N HIS A 26 -14.35 10.02 1.56
CA HIS A 26 -13.36 11.07 1.79
C HIS A 26 -12.55 11.37 0.52
N LYS A 27 -12.36 12.66 0.23
CA LYS A 27 -11.48 13.12 -0.85
C LYS A 27 -10.03 12.79 -0.51
N THR A 28 -9.50 11.73 -1.11
CA THR A 28 -8.23 11.10 -0.77
C THR A 28 -7.19 11.30 -1.86
N LEU A 29 -5.96 11.60 -1.46
CA LEU A 29 -4.78 11.64 -2.33
C LEU A 29 -3.80 10.54 -1.91
N LEU A 30 -3.44 9.66 -2.84
CA LEU A 30 -2.33 8.72 -2.69
C LEU A 30 -1.09 9.29 -3.38
N ILE A 31 -0.03 9.53 -2.63
CA ILE A 31 1.25 10.00 -3.17
C ILE A 31 2.25 8.86 -3.15
N THR A 32 2.91 8.62 -4.27
CA THR A 32 3.95 7.59 -4.41
C THR A 32 5.12 8.12 -5.22
N GLY A 33 6.34 7.71 -4.90
CA GLY A 33 7.52 8.12 -5.67
C GLY A 33 7.52 7.62 -7.12
N ARG A 34 6.86 6.47 -7.39
CA ARG A 34 6.67 5.93 -8.75
C ARG A 34 5.37 5.17 -8.83
N ILE A 35 4.53 5.52 -9.80
CA ILE A 35 3.25 4.84 -10.03
C ILE A 35 3.47 3.39 -10.45
N ASP A 36 4.49 3.09 -11.24
CA ASP A 36 4.84 1.73 -11.67
C ASP A 36 5.22 0.80 -10.52
N ASN A 37 5.57 1.35 -9.35
CA ASN A 37 5.93 0.57 -8.17
C ASN A 37 4.75 0.32 -7.20
N ILE A 38 3.54 0.79 -7.55
CA ILE A 38 2.36 0.57 -6.70
C ILE A 38 2.11 -0.93 -6.52
N ALA A 39 1.95 -1.35 -5.27
CA ALA A 39 1.64 -2.72 -4.86
C ALA A 39 2.61 -3.79 -5.43
N THR A 40 3.84 -3.44 -5.75
CA THR A 40 4.82 -4.41 -6.24
C THR A 40 5.21 -5.43 -5.17
N MET A 41 5.49 -6.65 -5.61
CA MET A 41 6.02 -7.74 -4.79
C MET A 41 7.43 -8.12 -5.28
N PRO A 42 8.47 -7.45 -4.78
CA PRO A 42 9.82 -7.57 -5.38
C PRO A 42 10.46 -8.96 -5.21
N CYS A 43 10.20 -9.66 -4.11
CA CYS A 43 10.82 -10.95 -3.83
C CYS A 43 9.94 -12.12 -4.28
N ASN A 44 9.12 -12.65 -3.36
CA ASN A 44 8.17 -13.73 -3.65
C ASN A 44 6.78 -13.17 -3.85
N PRO A 45 6.24 -13.14 -5.07
CA PRO A 45 4.91 -12.63 -5.34
C PRO A 45 3.86 -13.61 -4.80
N SER A 46 3.61 -13.55 -3.50
CA SER A 46 2.65 -14.43 -2.84
C SER A 46 1.92 -13.75 -1.69
N ILE A 47 0.65 -14.08 -1.56
CA ILE A 47 -0.23 -13.66 -0.48
C ILE A 47 -0.64 -14.89 0.32
N GLY A 48 -0.47 -14.84 1.63
CA GLY A 48 -0.85 -15.95 2.52
C GLY A 48 0.28 -16.39 3.44
N GLY A 49 0.12 -17.58 4.00
CA GLY A 49 0.99 -18.09 5.06
C GLY A 49 0.41 -17.87 6.45
N SER A 50 1.11 -18.39 7.48
CA SER A 50 0.61 -18.44 8.86
C SER A 50 0.40 -17.07 9.52
N ALA A 51 1.13 -16.04 9.12
CA ALA A 51 0.98 -14.68 9.62
C ALA A 51 0.23 -13.79 8.63
N LYS A 52 0.79 -13.58 7.43
CA LYS A 52 0.20 -12.73 6.39
C LYS A 52 -1.22 -13.15 6.01
N GLY A 53 -1.48 -14.47 5.91
CA GLY A 53 -2.79 -14.98 5.55
C GLY A 53 -3.90 -14.64 6.55
N ILE A 54 -3.58 -14.53 7.84
CA ILE A 54 -4.54 -14.10 8.87
C ILE A 54 -4.87 -12.62 8.67
N VAL A 55 -3.85 -11.76 8.60
CA VAL A 55 -4.03 -10.31 8.41
C VAL A 55 -4.81 -10.00 7.13
N VAL A 56 -4.49 -10.68 6.01
CA VAL A 56 -5.21 -10.47 4.74
C VAL A 56 -6.69 -10.82 4.87
N ARG A 57 -7.05 -11.89 5.58
CA ARG A 57 -8.46 -12.26 5.83
C ARG A 57 -9.19 -11.23 6.70
N GLU A 58 -8.53 -10.68 7.70
CA GLU A 58 -9.09 -9.60 8.52
C GLU A 58 -9.33 -8.33 7.69
N ILE A 59 -8.37 -7.96 6.85
CA ILE A 59 -8.51 -6.83 5.91
C ILE A 59 -9.66 -7.10 4.92
N ASP A 60 -9.75 -8.30 4.35
CA ASP A 60 -10.80 -8.69 3.42
C ASP A 60 -12.19 -8.62 4.07
N ALA A 61 -12.32 -9.10 5.31
CA ALA A 61 -13.56 -9.00 6.08
C ALA A 61 -14.01 -7.55 6.31
N LEU A 62 -13.07 -6.60 6.33
CA LEU A 62 -13.33 -5.17 6.44
C LEU A 62 -13.55 -4.50 5.06
N GLY A 63 -13.58 -5.26 3.97
CA GLY A 63 -13.78 -4.76 2.61
C GLY A 63 -12.50 -4.36 1.88
N GLY A 64 -11.34 -4.83 2.34
CA GLY A 64 -10.04 -4.60 1.71
C GLY A 64 -9.90 -5.20 0.30
N GLU A 65 -8.81 -4.89 -0.36
CA GLU A 65 -8.58 -5.26 -1.77
C GLU A 65 -7.50 -6.33 -1.96
N MET A 66 -6.58 -6.51 -1.01
CA MET A 66 -5.45 -7.42 -1.17
C MET A 66 -5.86 -8.86 -1.53
N GLY A 67 -6.86 -9.40 -0.84
CA GLY A 67 -7.38 -10.75 -1.10
C GLY A 67 -7.98 -10.86 -2.49
N LYS A 68 -8.90 -9.93 -2.82
CA LYS A 68 -9.54 -9.86 -4.14
C LYS A 68 -8.56 -9.70 -5.28
N ASN A 69 -7.53 -8.87 -5.06
CA ASN A 69 -6.49 -8.63 -6.04
C ASN A 69 -5.57 -9.85 -6.22
N ALA A 70 -5.31 -10.58 -5.13
CA ALA A 70 -4.57 -11.84 -5.20
C ALA A 70 -5.32 -12.89 -6.01
N ASP A 71 -6.64 -12.98 -5.87
CA ASP A 71 -7.48 -13.92 -6.63
C ASP A 71 -7.47 -13.61 -8.14
N LYS A 72 -7.45 -12.32 -8.52
CA LYS A 72 -7.35 -11.91 -9.93
C LYS A 72 -6.00 -12.25 -10.57
N ALA A 73 -4.93 -12.28 -9.78
CA ALA A 73 -3.56 -12.50 -10.24
C ALA A 73 -3.02 -13.88 -9.88
N ILE A 74 -3.86 -14.81 -9.46
CA ILE A 74 -3.46 -16.13 -8.96
C ILE A 74 -2.82 -16.98 -10.05
N LEU A 75 -1.68 -17.58 -9.72
CA LEU A 75 -1.02 -18.64 -10.52
C LEU A 75 -1.21 -20.02 -9.90
N GLN A 76 -1.14 -20.10 -8.56
CA GLN A 76 -1.25 -21.34 -7.81
C GLN A 76 -1.73 -21.07 -6.38
N MET A 77 -2.57 -21.95 -5.86
CA MET A 77 -2.96 -22.00 -4.45
C MET A 77 -2.38 -23.25 -3.80
N LYS A 78 -1.73 -23.10 -2.66
CA LYS A 78 -1.15 -24.22 -1.91
C LYS A 78 -1.48 -24.13 -0.43
N MET A 79 -1.83 -25.27 0.17
CA MET A 79 -1.89 -25.42 1.61
C MET A 79 -0.49 -25.66 2.16
N LEU A 80 -0.02 -24.74 3.01
CA LEU A 80 1.23 -24.90 3.75
C LEU A 80 1.01 -25.69 5.04
N ASN A 81 2.06 -26.36 5.48
CA ASN A 81 2.08 -27.13 6.75
C ASN A 81 0.97 -28.20 6.85
N SER A 82 0.59 -28.80 5.72
CA SER A 82 -0.48 -29.83 5.67
C SER A 82 -0.18 -31.07 6.53
N SER A 83 1.12 -31.38 6.74
CA SER A 83 1.59 -32.46 7.61
C SER A 83 1.64 -32.11 9.10
N LYS A 84 1.39 -30.84 9.44
CA LYS A 84 1.41 -30.32 10.82
C LYS A 84 -0.01 -30.13 11.37
N GLY A 85 -0.14 -29.82 12.64
CA GLY A 85 -1.43 -29.61 13.27
C GLY A 85 -2.26 -28.47 12.63
N PRO A 86 -3.59 -28.47 12.79
CA PRO A 86 -4.49 -27.50 12.13
C PRO A 86 -4.15 -26.03 12.40
N ALA A 87 -3.60 -25.72 13.57
CA ALA A 87 -3.28 -24.35 13.99
C ALA A 87 -2.23 -23.66 13.09
N VAL A 88 -1.38 -24.42 12.40
CA VAL A 88 -0.35 -23.87 11.53
C VAL A 88 -0.62 -24.07 10.03
N ARG A 89 -1.73 -24.73 9.69
CA ARG A 89 -2.16 -24.88 8.30
C ARG A 89 -2.61 -23.53 7.76
N SER A 90 -2.11 -23.16 6.59
CA SER A 90 -2.45 -21.88 6.00
C SER A 90 -2.41 -21.92 4.48
N LEU A 91 -3.33 -21.22 3.85
CA LEU A 91 -3.33 -21.04 2.41
C LEU A 91 -2.26 -20.03 2.00
N ARG A 92 -1.63 -20.29 0.86
CA ARG A 92 -0.72 -19.37 0.19
C ARG A 92 -1.07 -19.34 -1.29
N SER A 93 -1.42 -18.15 -1.77
CA SER A 93 -1.61 -17.85 -3.17
C SER A 93 -0.30 -17.37 -3.76
N GLN A 94 0.23 -18.06 -4.76
CA GLN A 94 1.27 -17.55 -5.63
C GLN A 94 0.60 -16.67 -6.68
N THR A 95 1.07 -15.44 -6.82
CA THR A 95 0.47 -14.46 -7.74
C THR A 95 1.43 -14.11 -8.86
N ASP A 96 0.88 -13.68 -9.99
CA ASP A 96 1.69 -13.14 -11.08
C ASP A 96 2.25 -11.76 -10.69
N LYS A 97 3.57 -11.63 -10.82
CA LYS A 97 4.32 -10.44 -10.39
C LYS A 97 3.96 -9.19 -11.18
N ILE A 98 3.49 -9.36 -12.41
CA ILE A 98 3.13 -8.26 -13.32
C ILE A 98 1.64 -7.94 -13.22
N THR A 99 0.81 -8.95 -13.19
CA THR A 99 -0.65 -8.81 -13.16
C THR A 99 -1.14 -8.19 -11.83
N TYR A 100 -0.57 -8.61 -10.70
CA TYR A 100 -1.01 -8.13 -9.39
C TYR A 100 -0.91 -6.60 -9.22
N PRO A 101 0.23 -5.94 -9.51
CA PRO A 101 0.33 -4.49 -9.46
C PRO A 101 -0.60 -3.78 -10.46
N LYS A 102 -0.74 -4.31 -11.68
CA LYS A 102 -1.62 -3.75 -12.71
C LYS A 102 -3.10 -3.76 -12.28
N GLU A 103 -3.58 -4.86 -11.72
CA GLU A 103 -4.96 -4.95 -11.24
C GLU A 103 -5.20 -4.04 -10.03
N MET A 104 -4.21 -3.90 -9.11
CA MET A 104 -4.30 -2.96 -8.01
C MET A 104 -4.37 -1.52 -8.52
N LEU A 105 -3.50 -1.13 -9.44
CA LEU A 105 -3.49 0.21 -10.03
C LEU A 105 -4.82 0.51 -10.75
N LYS A 106 -5.36 -0.47 -11.48
CA LYS A 106 -6.67 -0.37 -12.11
C LYS A 106 -7.79 -0.14 -11.09
N THR A 107 -7.77 -0.86 -9.97
CA THR A 107 -8.75 -0.68 -8.89
C THR A 107 -8.64 0.73 -8.28
N LEU A 108 -7.42 1.19 -7.99
CA LEU A 108 -7.18 2.53 -7.47
C LEU A 108 -7.70 3.63 -8.42
N ASN A 109 -7.38 3.53 -9.71
CA ASN A 109 -7.80 4.51 -10.74
C ASN A 109 -9.33 4.56 -10.94
N ASN A 110 -10.02 3.44 -10.73
CA ASN A 110 -11.47 3.35 -10.86
C ASN A 110 -12.24 3.68 -9.57
N THR A 111 -11.53 3.98 -8.48
CA THR A 111 -12.16 4.30 -7.20
C THR A 111 -12.53 5.79 -7.14
N LYS A 112 -13.81 6.09 -6.92
CA LYS A 112 -14.28 7.47 -6.71
C LYS A 112 -13.58 8.09 -5.51
N ASN A 113 -13.43 9.42 -5.52
CA ASN A 113 -12.79 10.22 -4.46
C ASN A 113 -11.30 9.93 -4.23
N LEU A 114 -10.66 9.12 -5.09
CA LEU A 114 -9.24 8.81 -5.00
C LEU A 114 -8.49 9.45 -6.18
N THR A 115 -7.44 10.19 -5.85
CA THR A 115 -6.46 10.73 -6.80
C THR A 115 -5.11 10.11 -6.51
N ILE A 116 -4.36 9.75 -7.55
CA ILE A 116 -2.98 9.26 -7.42
C ILE A 116 -2.05 10.35 -7.96
N LYS A 117 -0.98 10.63 -7.21
CA LYS A 117 0.05 11.58 -7.63
C LYS A 117 1.42 10.93 -7.51
N GLU A 118 2.19 10.98 -8.60
CA GLU A 118 3.60 10.63 -8.56
C GLU A 118 4.39 11.83 -8.06
N ALA A 119 4.98 11.70 -6.87
CA ALA A 119 5.82 12.69 -6.23
C ALA A 119 6.53 12.10 -5.02
N ILE A 120 7.61 12.74 -4.59
CA ILE A 120 8.29 12.44 -3.33
C ILE A 120 7.83 13.46 -2.29
N VAL A 121 7.40 12.94 -1.13
CA VAL A 121 7.08 13.77 0.03
C VAL A 121 8.36 13.95 0.85
N GLU A 122 8.76 15.21 1.05
CA GLU A 122 9.95 15.57 1.79
C GLU A 122 9.65 15.83 3.27
N ASP A 123 8.52 16.49 3.55
CA ASP A 123 8.20 16.91 4.92
C ASP A 123 6.68 17.02 5.15
N LEU A 124 6.29 17.20 6.41
CA LEU A 124 4.93 17.46 6.85
C LEU A 124 4.73 18.95 7.11
N ILE A 125 3.55 19.47 6.75
CA ILE A 125 3.12 20.80 7.19
C ILE A 125 2.57 20.66 8.60
N ILE A 126 3.24 21.23 9.59
CA ILE A 126 2.80 21.19 10.98
C ILE A 126 2.57 22.63 11.46
N GLU A 127 1.36 22.91 11.92
CA GLU A 127 0.96 24.20 12.49
C GLU A 127 0.25 23.97 13.81
N ASN A 128 0.67 24.66 14.86
CA ASN A 128 0.10 24.53 16.21
C ASN A 128 0.00 23.08 16.69
N GLN A 129 1.06 22.30 16.47
CA GLN A 129 1.14 20.86 16.81
C GLN A 129 0.12 19.98 16.07
N GLN A 130 -0.43 20.45 14.96
CA GLN A 130 -1.36 19.70 14.12
C GLN A 130 -0.80 19.57 12.71
N VAL A 131 -0.93 18.37 12.13
CA VAL A 131 -0.63 18.16 10.72
C VAL A 131 -1.68 18.90 9.87
N LYS A 132 -1.20 19.61 8.85
CA LYS A 132 -2.02 20.38 7.89
C LYS A 132 -1.80 19.94 6.44
N GLY A 133 -0.92 18.97 6.21
CA GLY A 133 -0.61 18.48 4.87
C GLY A 133 0.82 18.03 4.73
N VAL A 134 1.31 18.02 3.50
CA VAL A 134 2.65 17.57 3.12
C VAL A 134 3.36 18.61 2.25
N ILE A 135 4.69 18.55 2.24
CA ILE A 135 5.58 19.32 1.36
C ILE A 135 6.26 18.30 0.44
N LEU A 136 6.14 18.52 -0.86
CA LEU A 136 6.81 17.70 -1.86
C LEU A 136 8.26 18.15 -2.07
N GLU A 137 9.07 17.32 -2.72
CA GLU A 137 10.49 17.61 -3.06
C GLU A 137 10.63 18.90 -3.87
N ASP A 138 9.69 19.20 -4.77
CA ASP A 138 9.62 20.44 -5.55
C ASP A 138 9.11 21.66 -4.74
N LYS A 139 8.99 21.52 -3.43
CA LYS A 139 8.47 22.52 -2.47
C LYS A 139 6.99 22.85 -2.63
N THR A 140 6.26 22.14 -3.47
CA THR A 140 4.80 22.25 -3.54
C THR A 140 4.17 21.82 -2.22
N LYS A 141 3.24 22.60 -1.70
CA LYS A 141 2.46 22.31 -0.49
C LYS A 141 1.10 21.78 -0.87
N ILE A 142 0.71 20.64 -0.31
CA ILE A 142 -0.64 20.08 -0.45
C ILE A 142 -1.28 19.97 0.92
N THR A 143 -2.45 20.59 1.09
CA THR A 143 -3.11 20.66 2.40
C THR A 143 -4.12 19.53 2.59
N SER A 144 -4.17 19.00 3.82
CA SER A 144 -5.17 18.01 4.23
C SER A 144 -5.43 18.04 5.74
N THR A 145 -6.52 17.41 6.15
CA THR A 145 -6.86 17.26 7.58
C THR A 145 -6.09 16.09 8.21
N ILE A 146 -5.84 15.03 7.43
CA ILE A 146 -5.22 13.78 7.90
C ILE A 146 -4.10 13.40 6.93
N VAL A 147 -2.96 12.99 7.47
CA VAL A 147 -1.87 12.37 6.72
C VAL A 147 -1.60 10.97 7.28
N ILE A 148 -1.63 9.96 6.41
CA ILE A 148 -1.32 8.57 6.75
C ILE A 148 0.04 8.22 6.12
N LEU A 149 1.02 7.91 6.96
CA LEU A 149 2.35 7.54 6.52
C LEU A 149 2.45 6.01 6.36
N THR A 150 2.73 5.56 5.14
CA THR A 150 2.95 4.13 4.81
C THR A 150 4.25 3.95 4.03
N THR A 151 5.29 4.64 4.47
CA THR A 151 6.58 4.79 3.79
C THR A 151 7.44 3.52 3.79
N GLY A 152 7.02 2.48 4.49
CA GLY A 152 7.74 1.21 4.56
C GLY A 152 9.13 1.40 5.17
N THR A 153 10.16 0.96 4.45
CA THR A 153 11.57 1.03 4.89
C THR A 153 12.31 2.27 4.38
N TYR A 154 11.63 3.20 3.70
CA TYR A 154 12.29 4.35 3.04
C TYR A 154 12.53 5.55 3.97
N LEU A 155 11.88 5.60 5.14
CA LEU A 155 12.01 6.72 6.06
C LEU A 155 13.33 6.62 6.83
N LYS A 156 14.23 7.60 6.63
CA LYS A 156 15.58 7.64 7.25
C LYS A 156 16.34 6.33 7.11
N SER A 157 16.24 5.69 5.96
CA SER A 157 16.94 4.44 5.67
C SER A 157 18.20 4.69 4.86
N ASP A 158 19.16 3.78 5.00
CA ASP A 158 20.36 3.78 4.17
C ASP A 158 20.20 2.82 3.00
N ILE A 159 20.68 3.24 1.85
CA ILE A 159 20.81 2.37 0.67
C ILE A 159 22.21 1.77 0.69
N LEU A 160 22.28 0.44 0.82
CA LEU A 160 23.54 -0.31 0.79
C LEU A 160 23.73 -0.93 -0.59
N ILE A 161 24.78 -0.53 -1.28
CA ILE A 161 25.21 -1.11 -2.55
C ILE A 161 26.66 -1.54 -2.42
N GLY A 162 26.90 -2.85 -2.27
CA GLY A 162 28.21 -3.38 -1.95
C GLY A 162 28.74 -2.80 -0.62
N ASN A 163 29.85 -2.06 -0.70
CA ASN A 163 30.45 -1.39 0.46
C ASN A 163 30.05 0.09 0.59
N THR A 164 29.17 0.58 -0.28
CA THR A 164 28.73 1.98 -0.29
C THR A 164 27.43 2.11 0.50
N ARG A 165 27.39 3.08 1.41
CA ARG A 165 26.21 3.47 2.18
C ARG A 165 25.84 4.90 1.83
N THR A 166 24.62 5.12 1.41
CA THR A 166 24.08 6.43 1.01
C THR A 166 22.82 6.72 1.80
#